data_d0df6f27c28f80dcac41d58a3247d1a6
#
_entry.id   d0df6f27c28f80dcac41d58a3247d1a6
#
_cell.length_a   1.000
_cell.length_b   1.000
_cell.length_c   1.000
_cell.angle_alpha   90.00
_cell.angle_beta   90.00
_cell.angle_gamma   90.00
#
_symmetry.space_group_name_H-M   'P 1'
#
loop_
_entity.id
_entity.type
_entity.pdbx_description
1 polymer ?
#
loop_
_entity_poly.entity_id
_entity_poly.type
_entity_poly.pdbx_seq_one_letter_code
_entity_poly.pdbx_strand_id
1 'polypeptide(L)'
;AERGRGGRLGGPRHLPGRMTGAGAAVESADPGQGREALLELDISESTQFLSAFLLIAPMFAHGLRIHITSRKKDGSYIRITRQMMKAFGVDVRFDGRDYVVQPGASYHRDTYQIEPDVSAACYFYGAAAVTGGCAKVLHVHSDGMQGDLKFLGVLRQMGCKILEEADGIAVTGPQ
;
A
#
# COMPACT_ATOMS: atom_id res chain seq x y z
N ALA A 1 -40.36 4.55 32.75
CA ALA A 1 -39.24 5.49 32.66
C ALA A 1 -37.95 4.73 32.96
N GLU A 2 -37.30 4.13 31.96
CA GLU A 2 -36.01 3.53 32.07
C GLU A 2 -34.99 4.36 31.29
N ARG A 3 -34.03 4.89 32.01
CA ARG A 3 -32.93 5.69 31.45
C ARG A 3 -31.89 4.73 30.89
N GLY A 4 -31.71 4.76 29.56
CA GLY A 4 -30.63 4.07 28.88
C GLY A 4 -29.27 4.59 29.36
N ARG A 5 -28.44 3.71 29.89
CA ARG A 5 -27.03 3.97 30.22
C ARG A 5 -26.24 3.97 28.91
N GLY A 6 -25.78 5.13 28.51
CA GLY A 6 -24.79 5.27 27.45
C GLY A 6 -23.47 4.60 27.85
N GLY A 7 -23.14 3.49 27.19
CA GLY A 7 -21.84 2.84 27.34
C GLY A 7 -20.77 3.76 26.72
N ARG A 8 -19.86 4.26 27.55
CA ARG A 8 -18.61 4.86 27.09
C ARG A 8 -17.81 3.76 26.40
N LEU A 9 -17.53 3.91 25.14
CA LEU A 9 -16.50 3.14 24.45
C LEU A 9 -15.19 3.44 25.18
N GLY A 10 -14.64 2.43 25.83
CA GLY A 10 -13.37 2.54 26.54
C GLY A 10 -12.28 2.93 25.55
N GLY A 11 -11.47 3.92 25.92
CA GLY A 11 -10.28 4.33 25.19
C GLY A 11 -9.33 3.15 24.96
N PRO A 12 -8.34 3.31 24.06
CA PRO A 12 -7.45 2.24 23.63
C PRO A 12 -6.79 1.60 24.85
N ARG A 13 -7.05 0.30 25.03
CA ARG A 13 -6.42 -0.48 26.09
C ARG A 13 -4.92 -0.57 25.79
N HIS A 14 -4.14 -0.26 26.81
CA HIS A 14 -2.70 -0.51 26.87
C HIS A 14 -2.41 -1.88 26.26
N LEU A 15 -1.64 -1.91 25.18
CA LEU A 15 -1.04 -3.13 24.66
C LEU A 15 0.29 -3.31 25.41
N PRO A 16 0.36 -4.18 26.44
CA PRO A 16 1.64 -4.53 27.01
C PRO A 16 2.24 -5.64 26.18
N GLY A 17 3.48 -5.47 25.77
CA GLY A 17 4.26 -6.61 25.39
C GLY A 17 4.82 -6.56 23.97
N ARG A 18 6.07 -6.79 23.96
CA ARG A 18 6.93 -7.14 22.84
C ARG A 18 6.26 -8.22 21.98
N MET A 19 5.77 -7.86 20.82
CA MET A 19 5.39 -8.85 19.82
C MET A 19 6.67 -9.44 19.22
N THR A 20 7.05 -10.62 19.68
CA THR A 20 8.12 -11.41 19.08
C THR A 20 7.50 -12.34 18.06
N GLY A 21 7.54 -11.94 16.82
CA GLY A 21 7.18 -12.74 15.67
C GLY A 21 7.57 -11.96 14.43
N ALA A 22 8.45 -12.51 13.59
CA ALA A 22 8.93 -11.92 12.35
C ALA A 22 9.55 -10.50 12.47
N GLY A 23 10.52 -10.31 13.36
CA GLY A 23 11.43 -9.16 13.32
C GLY A 23 10.84 -7.79 13.68
N ALA A 24 9.65 -7.71 14.24
CA ALA A 24 9.07 -6.46 14.72
C ALA A 24 9.28 -6.29 16.22
N ALA A 25 10.03 -5.30 16.64
CA ALA A 25 10.07 -4.85 18.04
C ALA A 25 9.27 -3.54 18.13
N VAL A 26 8.18 -3.58 18.90
CA VAL A 26 7.46 -2.36 19.27
C VAL A 26 8.04 -1.88 20.59
N GLU A 27 8.88 -0.88 20.55
CA GLU A 27 9.23 -0.12 21.72
C GLU A 27 8.14 0.94 21.92
N SER A 28 7.14 0.63 22.75
CA SER A 28 6.10 1.57 23.08
C SER A 28 6.71 2.70 23.93
N ALA A 29 6.91 3.86 23.35
CA ALA A 29 6.90 5.07 24.15
C ALA A 29 5.54 5.11 24.86
N ASP A 30 5.56 5.26 26.18
CA ASP A 30 4.38 5.34 27.04
C ASP A 30 3.35 6.34 26.45
N PRO A 31 2.13 5.88 26.07
CA PRO A 31 1.13 6.76 25.49
C PRO A 31 0.69 7.90 26.41
N GLY A 32 1.10 7.87 27.69
CA GLY A 32 0.82 8.93 28.68
C GLY A 32 1.76 10.13 28.63
N GLN A 33 2.86 10.14 27.87
CA GLN A 33 3.84 11.24 27.84
C GLN A 33 3.77 12.17 26.64
N GLY A 34 2.78 12.04 25.77
CA GLY A 34 2.63 12.96 24.61
C GLY A 34 3.75 12.84 23.56
N ARG A 35 4.39 11.69 23.46
CA ARG A 35 5.49 11.42 22.52
C ARG A 35 5.03 10.64 21.30
N GLU A 36 5.67 10.89 20.16
CA GLU A 36 5.52 10.11 18.93
C GLU A 36 5.81 8.63 19.22
N ALA A 37 4.95 7.73 18.74
CA ALA A 37 5.19 6.30 18.85
C ALA A 37 6.32 5.88 17.89
N LEU A 38 7.26 5.07 18.39
CA LEU A 38 8.36 4.53 17.58
C LEU A 38 8.19 3.02 17.42
N LEU A 39 8.27 2.55 16.18
CA LEU A 39 8.26 1.14 15.82
C LEU A 39 9.54 0.83 15.03
N GLU A 40 10.29 -0.19 15.45
CA GLU A 40 11.37 -0.76 14.65
C GLU A 40 10.86 -1.97 13.86
N LEU A 41 11.16 -2.02 12.55
CA LEU A 41 10.61 -3.03 11.66
C LEU A 41 11.65 -3.52 10.66
N ASP A 42 11.80 -4.84 10.58
CA ASP A 42 12.53 -5.52 9.51
C ASP A 42 11.53 -5.94 8.40
N ILE A 43 11.80 -5.51 7.17
CA ILE A 43 10.98 -5.82 5.99
C ILE A 43 11.71 -6.70 4.97
N SER A 44 12.76 -7.40 5.40
CA SER A 44 13.57 -8.27 4.54
C SER A 44 12.72 -9.35 3.87
N GLU A 45 11.87 -10.01 4.64
CA GLU A 45 11.04 -11.12 4.17
C GLU A 45 9.71 -10.63 3.57
N SER A 46 9.08 -9.61 4.18
CA SER A 46 7.79 -9.11 3.72
C SER A 46 7.60 -7.62 4.00
N THR A 47 7.09 -6.91 3.00
CA THR A 47 6.71 -5.49 3.12
C THR A 47 5.29 -5.30 3.63
N GLN A 48 4.51 -6.38 3.79
CA GLN A 48 3.09 -6.32 4.18
C GLN A 48 2.90 -5.75 5.58
N PHE A 49 3.81 -6.09 6.53
CA PHE A 49 3.74 -5.56 7.88
C PHE A 49 3.90 -4.04 7.91
N LEU A 50 4.83 -3.49 7.11
CA LEU A 50 4.98 -2.04 7.00
C LEU A 50 3.72 -1.38 6.45
N SER A 51 3.12 -1.94 5.38
CA SER A 51 1.86 -1.43 4.83
C SER A 51 0.74 -1.45 5.87
N ALA A 52 0.62 -2.52 6.66
CA ALA A 52 -0.39 -2.63 7.70
C ALA A 52 -0.22 -1.55 8.79
N PHE A 53 1.02 -1.34 9.28
CA PHE A 53 1.29 -0.31 10.28
C PHE A 53 1.08 1.11 9.73
N LEU A 54 1.44 1.37 8.47
CA LEU A 54 1.17 2.66 7.83
C LEU A 54 -0.33 2.96 7.77
N LEU A 55 -1.15 1.98 7.37
CA LEU A 55 -2.60 2.16 7.25
C LEU A 55 -3.28 2.50 8.59
N ILE A 56 -2.78 1.98 9.71
CA ILE A 56 -3.32 2.28 11.05
C ILE A 56 -2.62 3.47 11.72
N ALA A 57 -1.53 3.99 11.15
CA ALA A 57 -0.75 5.06 11.75
C ALA A 57 -1.57 6.32 12.13
N PRO A 58 -2.61 6.74 11.36
CA PRO A 58 -3.46 7.86 11.76
C PRO A 58 -4.21 7.68 13.07
N MET A 59 -4.33 6.44 13.58
CA MET A 59 -4.98 6.16 14.87
C MET A 59 -4.08 6.48 16.08
N PHE A 60 -2.79 6.76 15.86
CA PHE A 60 -1.85 7.12 16.92
C PHE A 60 -1.97 8.61 17.23
N ALA A 61 -2.42 8.95 18.46
CA ALA A 61 -2.71 10.33 18.89
C ALA A 61 -1.52 11.28 18.70
N HIS A 62 -0.30 10.78 18.88
CA HIS A 62 0.94 11.58 18.79
C HIS A 62 1.77 11.29 17.54
N GLY A 63 1.15 10.63 16.52
CA GLY A 63 1.84 10.19 15.32
C GLY A 63 2.60 8.89 15.48
N LEU A 64 3.11 8.38 14.38
CA LEU A 64 3.86 7.13 14.33
C LEU A 64 5.11 7.30 13.47
N ARG A 65 6.26 6.91 14.01
CA ARG A 65 7.53 6.76 13.31
C ARG A 65 7.85 5.27 13.19
N ILE A 66 8.13 4.81 11.98
CA ILE A 66 8.54 3.42 11.73
C ILE A 66 9.97 3.44 11.20
N HIS A 67 10.90 2.96 12.03
CA HIS A 67 12.30 2.83 11.69
C HIS A 67 12.53 1.49 11.00
N ILE A 68 13.06 1.51 9.77
CA ILE A 68 13.35 0.27 9.04
C ILE A 68 14.77 -0.19 9.37
N THR A 69 14.89 -1.35 9.98
CA THR A 69 16.17 -1.94 10.39
C THR A 69 16.83 -2.72 9.26
N SER A 70 16.06 -3.35 8.36
CA SER A 70 16.57 -4.13 7.23
C SER A 70 17.33 -3.31 6.20
N ARG A 71 18.13 -4.00 5.36
CA ARG A 71 18.83 -3.37 4.22
C ARG A 71 17.83 -2.82 3.18
N LYS A 72 16.78 -3.58 2.87
CA LYS A 72 15.68 -3.15 2.03
C LYS A 72 14.83 -2.13 2.79
N LYS A 73 14.59 -0.96 2.22
CA LYS A 73 13.88 0.14 2.90
C LYS A 73 12.54 0.48 2.27
N ASP A 74 12.28 0.04 1.04
CA ASP A 74 11.06 0.38 0.28
C ASP A 74 10.68 -0.77 -0.65
N GLY A 75 9.50 -0.68 -1.26
CA GLY A 75 8.98 -1.66 -2.21
C GLY A 75 7.74 -1.16 -2.96
N SER A 76 7.37 -1.85 -4.04
CA SER A 76 6.22 -1.46 -4.88
C SER A 76 4.92 -1.36 -4.07
N TYR A 77 4.63 -2.36 -3.24
CA TYR A 77 3.43 -2.34 -2.39
C TYR A 77 3.44 -1.23 -1.34
N ILE A 78 4.60 -0.88 -0.80
CA ILE A 78 4.72 0.25 0.13
C ILE A 78 4.40 1.57 -0.60
N ARG A 79 4.89 1.73 -1.83
CA ARG A 79 4.59 2.92 -2.65
C ARG A 79 3.10 3.03 -2.97
N ILE A 80 2.46 1.91 -3.37
CA ILE A 80 1.01 1.86 -3.58
C ILE A 80 0.27 2.27 -2.30
N THR A 81 0.64 1.69 -1.14
CA THR A 81 0.03 2.03 0.15
C THR A 81 0.15 3.52 0.46
N ARG A 82 1.35 4.10 0.30
CA ARG A 82 1.56 5.54 0.55
C ARG A 82 0.77 6.43 -0.41
N GLN A 83 0.71 6.08 -1.69
CA GLN A 83 -0.07 6.83 -2.67
C GLN A 83 -1.57 6.75 -2.37
N MET A 84 -2.06 5.57 -1.99
CA MET A 84 -3.44 5.39 -1.56
C MET A 84 -3.75 6.22 -0.31
N MET A 85 -2.91 6.14 0.73
CA MET A 85 -3.06 6.95 1.95
C MET A 85 -3.09 8.45 1.62
N LYS A 86 -2.20 8.91 0.74
CA LYS A 86 -2.17 10.30 0.28
C LYS A 86 -3.45 10.70 -0.46
N ALA A 87 -3.98 9.81 -1.34
CA ALA A 87 -5.25 10.03 -2.03
C ALA A 87 -6.43 10.15 -1.07
N PHE A 88 -6.33 9.56 0.12
CA PHE A 88 -7.32 9.65 1.21
C PHE A 88 -6.97 10.73 2.25
N GLY A 89 -5.96 11.58 2.00
CA GLY A 89 -5.63 12.73 2.83
C GLY A 89 -4.55 12.51 3.89
N VAL A 90 -3.96 11.32 3.94
CA VAL A 90 -2.88 11.01 4.89
C VAL A 90 -1.54 11.00 4.19
N ASP A 91 -0.68 11.98 4.51
CA ASP A 91 0.67 12.03 3.99
C ASP A 91 1.64 11.21 4.85
N VAL A 92 2.43 10.36 4.18
CA VAL A 92 3.47 9.54 4.80
C VAL A 92 4.83 10.03 4.32
N ARG A 93 5.60 10.67 5.20
CA ARG A 93 6.96 11.10 4.90
C ARG A 93 7.91 9.90 4.95
N PHE A 94 8.85 9.86 4.02
CA PHE A 94 9.92 8.86 4.00
C PHE A 94 11.23 9.55 3.69
N ASP A 95 12.21 9.41 4.57
CA ASP A 95 13.52 10.06 4.47
C ASP A 95 14.64 9.12 3.97
N GLY A 96 14.30 7.91 3.54
CA GLY A 96 15.25 6.86 3.14
C GLY A 96 15.46 5.80 4.21
N ARG A 97 14.99 6.02 5.43
CA ARG A 97 15.14 5.12 6.57
C ARG A 97 13.87 5.01 7.41
N ASP A 98 13.24 6.12 7.71
CA ASP A 98 12.06 6.22 8.56
C ASP A 98 10.82 6.59 7.75
N TYR A 99 9.72 5.93 8.07
CA TYR A 99 8.37 6.33 7.65
C TYR A 99 7.70 7.07 8.80
N VAL A 100 7.16 8.25 8.52
CA VAL A 100 6.56 9.10 9.54
C VAL A 100 5.16 9.56 9.12
N VAL A 101 4.19 9.29 10.00
CA VAL A 101 2.82 9.84 9.90
C VAL A 101 2.63 10.80 11.06
N GLN A 102 2.28 12.06 10.74
CA GLN A 102 2.15 13.11 11.73
C GLN A 102 0.91 12.96 12.62
N PRO A 103 0.93 13.50 13.83
CA PRO A 103 -0.25 13.58 14.69
C PRO A 103 -1.42 14.27 13.98
N GLY A 104 -2.64 13.83 14.26
CA GLY A 104 -3.85 14.42 13.72
C GLY A 104 -4.14 14.09 12.26
N ALA A 105 -3.32 13.24 11.63
CA ALA A 105 -3.63 12.73 10.31
C ALA A 105 -4.95 11.93 10.35
N SER A 106 -5.81 12.10 9.35
CA SER A 106 -7.08 11.38 9.26
C SER A 106 -7.46 11.12 7.82
N TYR A 107 -8.15 10.01 7.58
CA TYR A 107 -8.70 9.70 6.28
C TYR A 107 -10.00 10.50 6.05
N HIS A 108 -10.14 11.13 4.87
CA HIS A 108 -11.28 11.99 4.53
C HIS A 108 -11.55 12.02 3.03
N ARG A 109 -11.94 10.89 2.48
CA ARG A 109 -12.35 10.80 1.07
C ARG A 109 -13.60 9.94 0.93
N ASP A 110 -14.61 10.45 0.25
CA ASP A 110 -15.90 9.77 0.10
C ASP A 110 -15.88 8.74 -1.05
N THR A 111 -15.17 9.04 -2.14
CA THR A 111 -15.15 8.19 -3.33
C THR A 111 -13.74 8.02 -3.87
N TYR A 112 -13.45 6.83 -4.37
CA TYR A 112 -12.16 6.50 -4.99
C TYR A 112 -12.37 5.51 -6.15
N GLN A 113 -11.79 5.81 -7.31
CA GLN A 113 -11.77 4.87 -8.42
C GLN A 113 -10.63 3.88 -8.21
N ILE A 114 -10.99 2.62 -7.98
CA ILE A 114 -10.00 1.54 -7.83
C ILE A 114 -9.45 1.20 -9.21
N GLU A 115 -8.12 1.10 -9.31
CA GLU A 115 -7.46 0.60 -10.52
C GLU A 115 -7.83 -0.87 -10.78
N PRO A 116 -7.97 -1.29 -12.04
CA PRO A 116 -8.10 -2.70 -12.39
C PRO A 116 -6.89 -3.50 -11.88
N ASP A 117 -7.10 -4.77 -11.59
CA ASP A 117 -6.03 -5.68 -11.23
C ASP A 117 -5.15 -5.99 -12.46
N VAL A 118 -3.97 -5.35 -12.50
CA VAL A 118 -3.02 -5.52 -13.61
C VAL A 118 -2.41 -6.93 -13.60
N SER A 119 -2.27 -7.57 -12.43
CA SER A 119 -1.81 -8.97 -12.37
C SER A 119 -2.79 -9.89 -13.10
N ALA A 120 -4.10 -9.68 -12.91
CA ALA A 120 -5.14 -10.39 -13.66
C ALA A 120 -5.10 -10.06 -15.15
N ALA A 121 -4.89 -8.78 -15.52
CA ALA A 121 -4.76 -8.36 -16.90
C ALA A 121 -3.58 -9.06 -17.63
N CYS A 122 -2.48 -9.32 -16.93
CA CYS A 122 -1.31 -9.99 -17.49
C CYS A 122 -1.62 -11.40 -18.04
N TYR A 123 -2.60 -12.12 -17.47
CA TYR A 123 -3.01 -13.42 -18.02
C TYR A 123 -3.61 -13.29 -19.43
N PHE A 124 -4.46 -12.28 -19.66
CA PHE A 124 -5.06 -12.04 -20.98
C PHE A 124 -4.02 -11.55 -21.98
N TYR A 125 -3.12 -10.67 -21.56
CA TYR A 125 -2.01 -10.21 -22.41
C TYR A 125 -1.05 -11.34 -22.76
N GLY A 126 -0.73 -12.22 -21.81
CA GLY A 126 0.08 -13.41 -22.05
C GLY A 126 -0.60 -14.38 -23.01
N ALA A 127 -1.92 -14.60 -22.86
CA ALA A 127 -2.68 -15.43 -23.79
C ALA A 127 -2.63 -14.86 -25.23
N ALA A 128 -2.81 -13.55 -25.40
CA ALA A 128 -2.66 -12.92 -26.73
C ALA A 128 -1.26 -13.13 -27.29
N ALA A 129 -0.23 -12.99 -26.46
CA ALA A 129 1.17 -13.14 -26.90
C ALA A 129 1.47 -14.57 -27.43
N VAL A 130 0.97 -15.62 -26.73
CA VAL A 130 1.28 -17.00 -27.12
C VAL A 130 0.40 -17.54 -28.25
N THR A 131 -0.78 -16.95 -28.45
CA THR A 131 -1.72 -17.40 -29.50
C THR A 131 -1.62 -16.59 -30.80
N GLY A 132 -0.84 -15.49 -30.84
CA GLY A 132 -0.86 -14.54 -31.94
C GLY A 132 -2.17 -13.73 -32.02
N GLY A 133 -3.05 -13.85 -31.01
CA GLY A 133 -4.32 -13.15 -30.93
C GLY A 133 -4.20 -11.71 -30.41
N CYS A 134 -5.36 -11.12 -30.11
CA CYS A 134 -5.43 -9.78 -29.50
C CYS A 134 -6.28 -9.83 -28.23
N ALA A 135 -5.80 -9.17 -27.17
CA ALA A 135 -6.55 -8.95 -25.94
C ALA A 135 -6.48 -7.47 -25.54
N LYS A 136 -7.64 -6.89 -25.20
CA LYS A 136 -7.75 -5.54 -24.64
C LYS A 136 -8.34 -5.63 -23.26
N VAL A 137 -7.69 -5.00 -22.28
CA VAL A 137 -8.20 -4.88 -20.91
C VAL A 137 -8.55 -3.42 -20.65
N LEU A 138 -9.82 -3.21 -20.28
CA LEU A 138 -10.37 -1.87 -20.07
C LEU A 138 -9.83 -1.26 -18.76
N HIS A 139 -9.70 0.06 -18.76
CA HIS A 139 -9.28 0.88 -17.63
C HIS A 139 -7.86 0.59 -17.11
N VAL A 140 -7.07 -0.23 -17.80
CA VAL A 140 -5.64 -0.37 -17.54
C VAL A 140 -4.92 0.71 -18.34
N HIS A 141 -4.07 1.51 -17.67
CA HIS A 141 -3.28 2.57 -18.28
C HIS A 141 -1.82 2.49 -17.85
N SER A 142 -0.92 3.01 -18.66
CA SER A 142 0.54 2.92 -18.42
C SER A 142 1.03 3.75 -17.24
N ASP A 143 0.24 4.72 -16.78
CA ASP A 143 0.49 5.56 -15.61
C ASP A 143 -0.01 4.96 -14.29
N GLY A 144 -0.57 3.75 -14.33
CA GLY A 144 -1.03 3.01 -13.16
C GLY A 144 0.06 2.76 -12.11
N MET A 145 -0.36 2.57 -10.87
CA MET A 145 0.54 2.40 -9.72
C MET A 145 1.13 1.00 -9.61
N GLN A 146 0.52 0.01 -10.26
CA GLN A 146 0.86 -1.40 -10.10
C GLN A 146 2.14 -1.76 -10.87
N GLY A 147 3.07 -2.44 -10.17
CA GLY A 147 4.38 -2.80 -10.73
C GLY A 147 4.31 -3.78 -11.90
N ASP A 148 3.21 -4.53 -12.01
CA ASP A 148 2.96 -5.51 -13.06
C ASP A 148 2.80 -4.91 -14.46
N LEU A 149 2.55 -3.60 -14.57
CA LEU A 149 2.60 -2.87 -15.84
C LEU A 149 3.94 -3.04 -16.59
N LYS A 150 5.02 -3.33 -15.87
CA LYS A 150 6.32 -3.65 -16.48
C LYS A 150 6.28 -4.87 -17.38
N PHE A 151 5.32 -5.78 -17.19
CA PHE A 151 5.12 -6.95 -18.05
C PHE A 151 4.83 -6.54 -19.50
N LEU A 152 4.15 -5.43 -19.73
CA LEU A 152 3.93 -4.88 -21.07
C LEU A 152 5.27 -4.59 -21.80
N GLY A 153 6.28 -4.13 -21.06
CA GLY A 153 7.62 -3.93 -21.59
C GLY A 153 8.28 -5.25 -22.04
N VAL A 154 8.09 -6.32 -21.26
CA VAL A 154 8.58 -7.66 -21.62
C VAL A 154 7.88 -8.16 -22.89
N LEU A 155 6.55 -8.04 -22.96
CA LEU A 155 5.78 -8.46 -24.15
C LEU A 155 6.19 -7.70 -25.42
N ARG A 156 6.50 -6.40 -25.27
CA ARG A 156 7.03 -5.60 -26.41
C ARG A 156 8.38 -6.14 -26.90
N GLN A 157 9.27 -6.53 -25.97
CA GLN A 157 10.56 -7.14 -26.34
C GLN A 157 10.39 -8.51 -27.00
N MET A 158 9.32 -9.23 -26.68
CA MET A 158 8.93 -10.50 -27.31
C MET A 158 8.26 -10.31 -28.67
N GLY A 159 8.13 -9.09 -29.18
CA GLY A 159 7.56 -8.80 -30.50
C GLY A 159 6.06 -8.53 -30.50
N CYS A 160 5.40 -8.42 -29.33
CA CYS A 160 4.00 -8.04 -29.27
C CYS A 160 3.82 -6.55 -29.60
N LYS A 161 2.73 -6.24 -30.30
CA LYS A 161 2.28 -4.86 -30.48
C LYS A 161 1.43 -4.44 -29.31
N ILE A 162 1.78 -3.32 -28.66
CA ILE A 162 1.06 -2.76 -27.53
C ILE A 162 0.51 -1.41 -27.94
N LEU A 163 -0.81 -1.25 -27.80
CA LEU A 163 -1.54 -0.03 -28.10
C LEU A 163 -2.28 0.45 -26.86
N GLU A 164 -1.96 1.64 -26.40
CA GLU A 164 -2.72 2.31 -25.36
C GLU A 164 -3.82 3.15 -26.01
N GLU A 165 -5.05 2.94 -25.61
CA GLU A 165 -6.23 3.62 -26.08
C GLU A 165 -6.89 4.37 -24.91
N ALA A 166 -7.85 5.25 -25.21
CA ALA A 166 -8.52 6.07 -24.19
C ALA A 166 -9.24 5.24 -23.09
N ASP A 167 -9.63 4.02 -23.42
CA ASP A 167 -10.39 3.13 -22.51
C ASP A 167 -9.60 1.92 -22.02
N GLY A 168 -8.29 1.81 -22.35
CA GLY A 168 -7.45 0.73 -21.86
C GLY A 168 -6.30 0.37 -22.78
N ILE A 169 -5.61 -0.73 -22.49
CA ILE A 169 -4.45 -1.23 -23.24
C ILE A 169 -4.81 -2.50 -24.00
N ALA A 170 -4.48 -2.52 -25.29
CA ALA A 170 -4.57 -3.68 -26.16
C ALA A 170 -3.17 -4.25 -26.44
N VAL A 171 -3.06 -5.58 -26.37
CA VAL A 171 -1.86 -6.33 -26.74
C VAL A 171 -2.20 -7.30 -27.85
N THR A 172 -1.43 -7.25 -28.94
CA THR A 172 -1.51 -8.20 -30.05
C THR A 172 -0.23 -9.01 -30.10
N GLY A 173 -0.36 -10.34 -30.12
CA GLY A 173 0.76 -11.26 -30.18
C GLY A 173 1.54 -11.11 -31.49
N PRO A 174 2.81 -11.60 -31.54
CA PRO A 174 3.58 -11.65 -32.77
C PRO A 174 2.91 -12.60 -33.78
N GLN A 175 2.97 -12.24 -35.05
CA GLN A 175 2.49 -13.06 -36.16
C GLN A 175 3.61 -13.96 -36.69
#